data_08df832c4b074343d76b1b95d98d5703
#
_entry.id   08df832c4b074343d76b1b95d98d5703
#
_cell.length_a   1.000
_cell.length_b   1.000
_cell.length_c   1.000
_cell.angle_alpha   90.00
_cell.angle_beta   90.00
_cell.angle_gamma   90.00
#
_symmetry.space_group_name_H-M   'P 1'
#
loop_
_entity.id
_entity.type
_entity.pdbx_description
1 polymer ?
#
loop_
_entity_poly.entity_id
_entity_poly.type
_entity_poly.pdbx_seq_one_letter_code
_entity_poly.pdbx_strand_id
1 'polypeptide(L)'
;MPQKTNLNISPYYDDFDKEDNYYKVLFKPGFPVQARELTSLQSILQNQLESFGSHIFKEGSMVIPGAVTYDSTYFSVKVNPDHLGIDVSIYLDALVNNNNGKGTKVRGQNSQIVATIKNYLLPPDEGVEDITLFVKYTESGVTSESSAFPNEEILTLEENITYGNTTLNAGETVLTVLSEDATKVGSSAGVDHGVYFLRGTFVNVSKSVVVLEPYSNKPSYRVGL
;
A
#
# COMPACT_ATOMS: atom_id res chain seq x y z
N MET A 1 -12.87 -21.21 -2.83
CA MET A 1 -11.98 -22.00 -3.71
C MET A 1 -11.05 -21.06 -4.44
N PRO A 2 -9.73 -21.28 -4.42
CA PRO A 2 -8.83 -20.63 -5.35
C PRO A 2 -9.37 -20.83 -6.76
N GLN A 3 -8.95 -20.04 -7.71
CA GLN A 3 -9.41 -20.11 -9.10
C GLN A 3 -9.41 -21.57 -9.57
N LYS A 4 -10.57 -22.06 -10.05
CA LYS A 4 -10.68 -23.45 -10.54
C LYS A 4 -9.87 -23.58 -11.83
N THR A 5 -8.60 -23.88 -11.67
CA THR A 5 -7.76 -24.28 -12.81
C THR A 5 -7.98 -25.76 -13.03
N ASN A 6 -8.40 -26.14 -14.22
CA ASN A 6 -8.49 -27.57 -14.55
C ASN A 6 -7.08 -28.12 -14.75
N LEU A 7 -6.57 -28.85 -13.76
CA LEU A 7 -5.27 -29.51 -13.81
C LEU A 7 -5.35 -30.96 -14.30
N ASN A 8 -6.54 -31.46 -14.63
CA ASN A 8 -6.70 -32.78 -15.26
C ASN A 8 -6.40 -32.74 -16.77
N ILE A 9 -5.28 -32.15 -17.10
CA ILE A 9 -4.75 -32.02 -18.46
C ILE A 9 -3.24 -32.30 -18.45
N SER A 10 -2.69 -32.62 -19.64
CA SER A 10 -1.23 -32.78 -19.78
C SER A 10 -0.50 -31.49 -19.33
N PRO A 11 0.61 -31.56 -18.60
CA PRO A 11 1.32 -32.75 -18.14
C PRO A 11 0.91 -33.24 -16.71
N TYR A 12 -0.04 -32.60 -16.07
CA TYR A 12 -0.33 -32.77 -14.62
C TYR A 12 -1.26 -33.93 -14.34
N TYR A 13 -2.31 -34.10 -15.17
CA TYR A 13 -3.31 -35.17 -15.02
C TYR A 13 -3.89 -35.32 -13.61
N ASP A 14 -4.13 -34.20 -12.91
CA ASP A 14 -4.76 -34.19 -11.60
C ASP A 14 -6.26 -34.49 -11.74
N ASP A 15 -6.64 -35.70 -11.40
CA ASP A 15 -8.02 -36.18 -11.43
C ASP A 15 -8.68 -36.18 -10.03
N PHE A 16 -8.14 -35.42 -9.10
CA PHE A 16 -8.71 -35.27 -7.77
C PHE A 16 -10.15 -34.73 -7.85
N ASP A 17 -11.09 -35.51 -7.29
CA ASP A 17 -12.46 -35.08 -7.05
C ASP A 17 -12.75 -35.17 -5.54
N LYS A 18 -13.32 -34.08 -4.99
CA LYS A 18 -13.72 -34.01 -3.59
C LYS A 18 -14.80 -35.01 -3.23
N GLU A 19 -15.67 -35.38 -4.19
CA GLU A 19 -16.80 -36.29 -3.99
C GLU A 19 -16.33 -37.74 -3.82
N ASP A 20 -15.15 -38.09 -4.35
CA ASP A 20 -14.57 -39.42 -4.22
C ASP A 20 -14.10 -39.72 -2.79
N ASN A 21 -13.97 -38.70 -1.94
CA ASN A 21 -13.57 -38.82 -0.53
C ASN A 21 -12.21 -39.50 -0.29
N TYR A 22 -11.29 -39.42 -1.24
CA TYR A 22 -9.94 -39.89 -1.04
C TYR A 22 -9.19 -38.99 -0.02
N TYR A 23 -8.53 -39.65 0.95
CA TYR A 23 -7.78 -38.91 1.99
C TYR A 23 -6.28 -39.15 1.92
N LYS A 24 -5.80 -40.11 1.13
CA LYS A 24 -4.37 -40.30 0.91
C LYS A 24 -4.07 -41.13 -0.36
N VAL A 25 -2.91 -40.89 -0.97
CA VAL A 25 -2.34 -41.68 -2.05
C VAL A 25 -1.34 -42.70 -1.49
N LEU A 26 -1.41 -43.95 -1.93
CA LEU A 26 -0.51 -45.02 -1.54
C LEU A 26 0.45 -45.32 -2.68
N PHE A 27 1.75 -45.20 -2.43
CA PHE A 27 2.79 -45.58 -3.37
C PHE A 27 3.13 -47.05 -3.26
N LYS A 28 3.13 -47.76 -4.39
CA LYS A 28 3.48 -49.19 -4.41
C LYS A 28 5.01 -49.32 -4.54
N PRO A 29 5.67 -50.04 -3.62
CA PRO A 29 7.11 -50.28 -3.70
C PRO A 29 7.50 -50.96 -5.02
N GLY A 30 8.61 -50.54 -5.63
CA GLY A 30 9.12 -51.12 -6.88
C GLY A 30 8.50 -50.58 -8.15
N PHE A 31 7.58 -49.62 -8.07
CA PHE A 31 7.00 -48.94 -9.21
C PHE A 31 7.44 -47.45 -9.22
N PRO A 32 7.66 -46.86 -10.40
CA PRO A 32 7.98 -45.43 -10.50
C PRO A 32 6.78 -44.59 -10.09
N VAL A 33 7.02 -43.52 -9.33
CA VAL A 33 6.00 -42.53 -8.95
C VAL A 33 5.71 -41.65 -10.17
N GLN A 34 4.43 -41.50 -10.50
CA GLN A 34 3.99 -40.64 -11.59
C GLN A 34 3.67 -39.22 -11.07
N ALA A 35 3.79 -38.21 -11.95
CA ALA A 35 3.42 -36.84 -11.64
C ALA A 35 1.97 -36.72 -11.14
N ARG A 36 1.04 -37.46 -11.73
CA ARG A 36 -0.36 -37.57 -11.33
C ARG A 36 -0.54 -37.92 -9.85
N GLU A 37 0.22 -38.91 -9.34
CA GLU A 37 0.10 -39.35 -7.94
C GLU A 37 0.57 -38.26 -6.96
N LEU A 38 1.61 -37.49 -7.34
CA LEU A 38 2.11 -36.35 -6.55
C LEU A 38 1.14 -35.19 -6.58
N THR A 39 0.56 -34.89 -7.74
CA THR A 39 -0.42 -33.81 -7.88
C THR A 39 -1.69 -34.12 -7.09
N SER A 40 -2.22 -35.33 -7.21
CA SER A 40 -3.40 -35.77 -6.44
C SER A 40 -3.14 -35.75 -4.93
N LEU A 41 -1.94 -36.12 -4.46
CA LEU A 41 -1.56 -36.01 -3.07
C LEU A 41 -1.63 -34.54 -2.58
N GLN A 42 -1.11 -33.61 -3.37
CA GLN A 42 -1.17 -32.18 -3.04
C GLN A 42 -2.61 -31.67 -3.00
N SER A 43 -3.45 -32.04 -3.97
CA SER A 43 -4.86 -31.64 -4.03
C SER A 43 -5.67 -32.19 -2.86
N ILE A 44 -5.41 -33.42 -2.44
CA ILE A 44 -6.02 -34.02 -1.22
C ILE A 44 -5.64 -33.19 0.02
N LEU A 45 -4.34 -32.90 0.20
CA LEU A 45 -3.87 -32.14 1.36
C LEU A 45 -4.43 -30.71 1.37
N GLN A 46 -4.47 -30.05 0.22
CA GLN A 46 -5.06 -28.72 0.10
C GLN A 46 -6.55 -28.72 0.45
N ASN A 47 -7.31 -29.72 -0.03
CA ASN A 47 -8.73 -29.84 0.30
C ASN A 47 -8.96 -30.10 1.80
N GLN A 48 -8.11 -30.90 2.45
CA GLN A 48 -8.21 -31.12 3.89
C GLN A 48 -7.88 -29.84 4.67
N LEU A 49 -6.85 -29.10 4.27
CA LEU A 49 -6.48 -27.83 4.89
C LEU A 49 -7.55 -26.77 4.70
N GLU A 50 -8.13 -26.67 3.50
CA GLU A 50 -9.27 -25.78 3.20
C GLU A 50 -10.48 -26.12 4.09
N SER A 51 -10.81 -27.40 4.18
CA SER A 51 -11.95 -27.86 4.98
C SER A 51 -11.73 -27.57 6.46
N PHE A 52 -10.53 -27.82 6.98
CA PHE A 52 -10.16 -27.50 8.37
C PHE A 52 -10.21 -25.99 8.62
N GLY A 53 -9.56 -25.22 7.75
CA GLY A 53 -9.51 -23.76 7.87
C GLY A 53 -10.90 -23.11 7.83
N SER A 54 -11.77 -23.56 6.93
CA SER A 54 -13.14 -23.04 6.79
C SER A 54 -14.04 -23.35 8.00
N HIS A 55 -13.69 -24.35 8.82
CA HIS A 55 -14.39 -24.62 10.07
C HIS A 55 -13.98 -23.69 11.21
N ILE A 56 -12.75 -23.19 11.18
CA ILE A 56 -12.19 -22.32 12.23
C ILE A 56 -12.35 -20.85 11.87
N PHE A 57 -12.06 -20.50 10.61
CA PHE A 57 -12.04 -19.12 10.15
C PHE A 57 -13.20 -18.85 9.21
N LYS A 58 -13.83 -17.69 9.37
CA LYS A 58 -14.73 -17.16 8.35
C LYS A 58 -13.94 -16.59 7.18
N GLU A 59 -14.51 -16.63 6.01
CA GLU A 59 -13.98 -15.97 4.81
C GLU A 59 -13.67 -14.50 5.10
N GLY A 60 -12.44 -14.07 4.81
CA GLY A 60 -11.97 -12.73 5.10
C GLY A 60 -11.54 -12.47 6.56
N SER A 61 -11.49 -13.49 7.42
CA SER A 61 -11.03 -13.32 8.80
C SER A 61 -9.55 -12.91 8.86
N MET A 62 -9.24 -11.96 9.73
CA MET A 62 -7.87 -11.62 10.09
C MET A 62 -7.30 -12.70 11.03
N VAL A 63 -6.33 -13.45 10.57
CA VAL A 63 -5.62 -14.49 11.36
C VAL A 63 -4.48 -13.84 12.15
N ILE A 64 -3.71 -12.99 11.47
CA ILE A 64 -2.78 -12.07 12.12
C ILE A 64 -3.32 -10.68 11.81
N PRO A 65 -3.77 -9.94 12.83
CA PRO A 65 -4.44 -8.67 12.62
C PRO A 65 -3.46 -7.63 12.09
N GLY A 66 -3.78 -7.07 10.92
CA GLY A 66 -3.25 -5.80 10.46
C GLY A 66 -4.15 -4.68 10.96
N ALA A 67 -3.57 -3.58 11.43
CA ALA A 67 -4.36 -2.44 11.85
C ALA A 67 -5.06 -1.81 10.64
N VAL A 68 -6.37 -1.62 10.74
CA VAL A 68 -7.13 -0.82 9.77
C VAL A 68 -7.18 0.59 10.30
N THR A 69 -6.67 1.54 9.53
CA THR A 69 -6.59 2.95 9.90
C THR A 69 -7.45 3.79 8.97
N TYR A 70 -8.12 4.78 9.54
CA TYR A 70 -8.81 5.81 8.79
C TYR A 70 -8.38 7.17 9.35
N ASP A 71 -7.88 8.04 8.48
CA ASP A 71 -7.49 9.40 8.84
C ASP A 71 -8.30 10.38 7.98
N SER A 72 -9.16 11.16 8.64
CA SER A 72 -10.00 12.17 7.99
C SER A 72 -9.28 13.52 7.81
N THR A 73 -8.05 13.63 8.31
CA THR A 73 -7.24 14.86 8.29
C THR A 73 -6.01 14.72 7.41
N TYR A 74 -6.14 14.00 6.31
CA TYR A 74 -5.08 13.87 5.31
C TYR A 74 -5.17 15.03 4.34
N PHE A 75 -4.06 15.71 4.10
CA PHE A 75 -4.00 16.81 3.16
C PHE A 75 -3.21 16.40 1.94
N SER A 76 -3.67 16.80 0.77
CA SER A 76 -2.93 16.71 -0.47
C SER A 76 -2.27 18.06 -0.77
N VAL A 77 -1.03 18.03 -1.19
CA VAL A 77 -0.25 19.20 -1.58
C VAL A 77 0.37 18.94 -2.94
N LYS A 78 -0.02 19.71 -3.94
CA LYS A 78 0.57 19.66 -5.27
C LYS A 78 1.89 20.42 -5.28
N VAL A 79 2.92 19.84 -5.89
CA VAL A 79 4.26 20.43 -5.98
C VAL A 79 4.75 20.49 -7.42
N ASN A 80 5.62 21.44 -7.69
CA ASN A 80 6.28 21.54 -8.98
C ASN A 80 7.08 20.27 -9.31
N PRO A 81 7.14 19.85 -10.57
CA PRO A 81 7.88 18.68 -11.00
C PRO A 81 9.40 18.84 -10.84
N ASP A 82 9.89 20.07 -10.81
CA ASP A 82 11.29 20.39 -10.57
C ASP A 82 11.48 21.40 -9.44
N HIS A 83 12.57 21.28 -8.73
CA HIS A 83 13.02 22.24 -7.72
C HIS A 83 14.49 22.56 -7.96
N LEU A 84 14.82 23.84 -8.21
CA LEU A 84 16.16 24.31 -8.54
C LEU A 84 16.81 23.57 -9.73
N GLY A 85 16.00 23.15 -10.71
CA GLY A 85 16.44 22.41 -11.90
C GLY A 85 16.71 20.92 -11.65
N ILE A 86 16.29 20.38 -10.51
CA ILE A 86 16.36 18.96 -10.17
C ILE A 86 14.94 18.38 -10.23
N ASP A 87 14.78 17.28 -10.95
CA ASP A 87 13.52 16.53 -10.98
C ASP A 87 13.20 15.99 -9.57
N VAL A 88 12.06 16.38 -9.04
CA VAL A 88 11.61 16.02 -7.70
C VAL A 88 11.34 14.52 -7.59
N SER A 89 10.91 13.88 -8.67
CA SER A 89 10.52 12.47 -8.68
C SER A 89 11.62 11.52 -8.19
N ILE A 90 12.88 11.89 -8.37
CA ILE A 90 14.04 11.04 -8.04
C ILE A 90 14.24 10.79 -6.54
N TYR A 91 13.72 11.65 -5.68
CA TYR A 91 13.88 11.54 -4.21
C TYR A 91 12.56 11.46 -3.44
N LEU A 92 11.41 11.41 -4.11
CA LEU A 92 10.11 11.26 -3.43
C LEU A 92 10.02 9.98 -2.60
N ASP A 93 10.55 8.88 -3.11
CA ASP A 93 10.62 7.62 -2.36
C ASP A 93 11.41 7.78 -1.05
N ALA A 94 12.53 8.51 -1.10
CA ALA A 94 13.32 8.76 0.09
C ALA A 94 12.59 9.65 1.10
N LEU A 95 11.80 10.63 0.62
CA LEU A 95 10.97 11.47 1.48
C LEU A 95 9.90 10.66 2.23
N VAL A 96 9.27 9.70 1.56
CA VAL A 96 8.19 8.88 2.16
C VAL A 96 8.74 7.77 3.04
N ASN A 97 9.80 7.09 2.60
CA ASN A 97 10.34 5.91 3.30
C ASN A 97 11.35 6.25 4.42
N ASN A 98 11.65 7.53 4.63
CA ASN A 98 12.53 7.95 5.71
C ASN A 98 11.99 7.52 7.10
N ASN A 99 12.88 7.41 8.07
CA ASN A 99 12.56 7.03 9.45
C ASN A 99 11.75 5.71 9.56
N ASN A 100 12.15 4.67 8.82
CA ASN A 100 11.45 3.39 8.79
C ASN A 100 9.98 3.52 8.30
N GLY A 101 9.75 4.32 7.26
CA GLY A 101 8.43 4.53 6.66
C GLY A 101 7.52 5.47 7.46
N LYS A 102 8.06 6.22 8.42
CA LYS A 102 7.29 7.27 9.12
C LYS A 102 7.11 8.53 8.29
N GLY A 103 7.92 8.68 7.23
CA GLY A 103 7.97 9.84 6.37
C GLY A 103 8.86 10.95 6.90
N THR A 104 9.22 11.89 6.02
CA THR A 104 10.09 13.03 6.35
C THR A 104 9.26 14.24 6.73
N LYS A 105 9.75 14.98 7.71
CA LYS A 105 9.20 16.28 8.08
C LYS A 105 9.75 17.36 7.18
N VAL A 106 8.86 18.22 6.67
CA VAL A 106 9.18 19.40 5.89
C VAL A 106 8.54 20.63 6.51
N ARG A 107 9.24 21.74 6.42
CA ARG A 107 8.81 23.05 6.94
C ARG A 107 8.65 24.04 5.80
N GLY A 108 7.57 24.79 5.79
CA GLY A 108 7.40 25.94 4.91
C GLY A 108 8.36 27.06 5.28
N GLN A 109 9.07 27.60 4.29
CA GLN A 109 10.10 28.61 4.54
C GLN A 109 9.50 29.93 5.09
N ASN A 110 8.35 30.34 4.58
CA ASN A 110 7.67 31.58 4.98
C ASN A 110 6.61 31.31 6.06
N SER A 111 5.78 30.30 5.86
CA SER A 111 4.67 29.99 6.76
C SER A 111 5.12 29.39 8.08
N GLN A 112 6.30 28.75 8.11
CA GLN A 112 6.81 27.96 9.24
C GLN A 112 5.91 26.78 9.64
N ILE A 113 4.96 26.43 8.79
CA ILE A 113 4.11 25.25 8.98
C ILE A 113 4.95 23.99 8.80
N VAL A 114 4.78 22.99 9.68
CA VAL A 114 5.48 21.71 9.56
C VAL A 114 4.49 20.62 9.22
N ALA A 115 4.85 19.83 8.22
CA ALA A 115 4.11 18.65 7.84
C ALA A 115 5.01 17.43 7.65
N THR A 116 4.47 16.25 7.86
CA THR A 116 5.14 14.98 7.55
C THR A 116 4.60 14.44 6.25
N ILE A 117 5.46 14.18 5.28
CA ILE A 117 5.11 13.56 4.00
C ILE A 117 4.84 12.07 4.26
N LYS A 118 3.67 11.58 3.86
CA LYS A 118 3.23 10.20 4.10
C LYS A 118 3.18 9.33 2.86
N ASN A 119 2.85 9.93 1.73
CA ASN A 119 2.76 9.24 0.45
C ASN A 119 2.84 10.27 -0.69
N TYR A 120 2.94 9.81 -1.92
CA TYR A 120 2.92 10.65 -3.11
C TYR A 120 2.23 9.93 -4.28
N LEU A 121 1.78 10.69 -5.27
CA LEU A 121 1.32 10.23 -6.58
C LEU A 121 2.09 10.97 -7.68
N LEU A 122 2.45 10.24 -8.71
CA LEU A 122 3.12 10.79 -9.90
C LEU A 122 2.13 10.83 -11.07
N PRO A 123 2.17 11.83 -11.95
CA PRO A 123 1.48 11.78 -13.23
C PRO A 123 2.06 10.64 -14.10
N PRO A 124 1.26 9.88 -14.87
CA PRO A 124 -0.19 9.99 -15.10
C PRO A 124 -1.04 9.03 -14.24
N ASP A 125 -0.61 8.71 -13.03
CA ASP A 125 -1.33 7.75 -12.19
C ASP A 125 -2.70 8.30 -11.79
N GLU A 126 -3.74 7.47 -11.98
CA GLU A 126 -5.12 7.71 -11.54
C GLU A 126 -5.72 9.09 -11.91
N GLY A 127 -5.30 9.70 -13.03
CA GLY A 127 -5.81 10.99 -13.49
C GLY A 127 -5.23 12.20 -12.78
N VAL A 128 -4.08 12.03 -12.14
CA VAL A 128 -3.30 13.12 -11.52
C VAL A 128 -2.50 13.84 -12.59
N GLU A 129 -2.65 15.16 -12.69
CA GLU A 129 -1.91 15.99 -13.63
C GLU A 129 -0.59 16.49 -13.07
N ASP A 130 -0.51 16.64 -11.74
CA ASP A 130 0.64 17.19 -11.02
C ASP A 130 1.15 16.24 -9.96
N ILE A 131 2.45 16.32 -9.61
CA ILE A 131 3.00 15.59 -8.48
C ILE A 131 2.25 15.99 -7.22
N THR A 132 1.59 15.02 -6.60
CA THR A 132 0.75 15.23 -5.41
C THR A 132 1.35 14.52 -4.22
N LEU A 133 1.66 15.27 -3.18
CA LEU A 133 2.12 14.76 -1.90
C LEU A 133 0.95 14.62 -0.95
N PHE A 134 0.93 13.56 -0.17
CA PHE A 134 0.01 13.40 0.95
C PHE A 134 0.74 13.68 2.25
N VAL A 135 0.26 14.69 2.96
CA VAL A 135 0.93 15.19 4.15
C VAL A 135 0.01 15.20 5.35
N LYS A 136 0.62 15.10 6.52
CA LYS A 136 -0.03 15.34 7.80
C LYS A 136 0.63 16.53 8.48
N TYR A 137 -0.10 17.59 8.68
CA TYR A 137 0.40 18.75 9.40
C TYR A 137 0.62 18.41 10.87
N THR A 138 1.78 18.79 11.40
CA THR A 138 2.18 18.53 12.79
C THR A 138 2.32 19.80 13.62
N GLU A 139 2.63 20.91 12.97
CA GLU A 139 2.78 22.22 13.62
C GLU A 139 2.11 23.29 12.75
N SER A 140 1.36 24.19 13.37
CA SER A 140 0.79 25.37 12.72
C SER A 140 1.87 26.46 12.57
N GLY A 141 1.69 27.29 11.54
CA GLY A 141 2.63 28.37 11.24
C GLY A 141 2.58 29.55 12.21
N VAL A 142 3.35 30.57 11.86
CA VAL A 142 3.49 31.82 12.65
C VAL A 142 2.19 32.63 12.67
N THR A 143 1.34 32.49 11.65
CA THR A 143 0.04 33.12 11.56
C THR A 143 -1.06 32.13 11.82
N SER A 144 -1.97 32.42 12.75
CA SER A 144 -3.11 31.58 13.08
C SER A 144 -4.15 31.41 11.98
N GLU A 145 -3.96 32.05 10.82
CA GLU A 145 -4.91 32.05 9.71
C GLU A 145 -4.71 30.90 8.72
N SER A 146 -3.54 30.27 8.68
CA SER A 146 -3.27 29.16 7.77
C SER A 146 -2.81 27.91 8.53
N SER A 147 -3.58 26.84 8.39
CA SER A 147 -3.23 25.52 8.90
C SER A 147 -2.61 24.61 7.84
N ALA A 148 -2.41 25.10 6.63
CA ALA A 148 -1.92 24.37 5.47
C ALA A 148 -0.90 25.23 4.71
N PHE A 149 -0.02 24.59 3.94
CA PHE A 149 0.96 25.31 3.13
C PHE A 149 0.27 26.23 2.14
N PRO A 150 0.67 27.51 2.07
CA PRO A 150 0.20 28.42 1.03
C PRO A 150 0.75 28.04 -0.34
N ASN A 151 0.13 28.58 -1.38
CA ASN A 151 0.63 28.44 -2.75
C ASN A 151 2.04 29.07 -2.86
N GLU A 152 2.85 28.53 -3.75
CA GLU A 152 4.24 28.96 -4.01
C GLU A 152 5.20 28.85 -2.80
N GLU A 153 4.78 28.12 -1.76
CA GLU A 153 5.63 27.89 -0.59
C GLU A 153 6.83 27.02 -0.93
N ILE A 154 8.00 27.42 -0.50
CA ILE A 154 9.20 26.59 -0.58
C ILE A 154 9.29 25.74 0.68
N LEU A 155 9.49 24.44 0.49
CA LEU A 155 9.58 23.49 1.60
C LEU A 155 11.04 23.11 1.86
N THR A 156 11.43 23.18 3.12
CA THR A 156 12.76 22.82 3.63
C THR A 156 12.70 21.51 4.42
N LEU A 157 13.75 20.72 4.35
CA LEU A 157 13.89 19.50 5.15
C LEU A 157 14.12 19.82 6.64
N GLU A 158 13.42 19.12 7.51
CA GLU A 158 13.71 19.10 8.95
C GLU A 158 14.71 17.98 9.31
N GLU A 159 14.89 17.00 8.43
CA GLU A 159 15.67 15.80 8.64
C GLU A 159 16.48 15.47 7.39
N ASN A 160 17.61 14.78 7.57
CA ASN A 160 18.41 14.33 6.44
C ASN A 160 17.69 13.19 5.70
N ILE A 161 17.75 13.21 4.38
CA ILE A 161 17.32 12.11 3.53
C ILE A 161 18.44 11.63 2.62
N THR A 162 18.46 10.35 2.31
CA THR A 162 19.45 9.77 1.39
C THR A 162 18.73 9.03 0.28
N TYR A 163 19.09 9.35 -0.97
CA TYR A 163 18.62 8.66 -2.16
C TYR A 163 19.82 8.31 -3.05
N GLY A 164 19.89 7.05 -3.44
CA GLY A 164 21.08 6.54 -4.13
C GLY A 164 22.36 6.81 -3.30
N ASN A 165 23.29 7.57 -3.86
CA ASN A 165 24.55 7.97 -3.22
C ASN A 165 24.54 9.44 -2.76
N THR A 166 23.40 10.12 -2.82
CA THR A 166 23.28 11.54 -2.48
C THR A 166 22.51 11.71 -1.18
N THR A 167 22.97 12.60 -0.33
CA THR A 167 22.28 12.99 0.91
C THR A 167 21.90 14.46 0.83
N LEU A 168 20.61 14.75 1.04
CA LEU A 168 20.11 16.11 1.28
C LEU A 168 20.02 16.31 2.78
N ASN A 169 20.55 17.43 3.23
CA ASN A 169 20.66 17.71 4.66
C ASN A 169 19.45 18.49 5.19
N ALA A 170 19.20 18.37 6.47
CA ALA A 170 18.23 19.21 7.15
C ALA A 170 18.55 20.71 6.90
N GLY A 171 17.51 21.48 6.61
CA GLY A 171 17.62 22.90 6.25
C GLY A 171 17.75 23.18 4.76
N GLU A 172 18.00 22.17 3.91
CA GLU A 172 17.99 22.35 2.46
C GLU A 172 16.56 22.44 1.92
N THR A 173 16.38 23.29 0.90
CA THR A 173 15.08 23.40 0.19
C THR A 173 14.95 22.26 -0.80
N VAL A 174 13.76 21.64 -0.86
CA VAL A 174 13.58 20.42 -1.65
C VAL A 174 12.35 20.45 -2.55
N LEU A 175 11.34 21.24 -2.23
CA LEU A 175 10.07 21.23 -2.92
C LEU A 175 9.53 22.65 -3.03
N THR A 176 8.78 22.93 -4.09
CA THR A 176 8.00 24.15 -4.24
C THR A 176 6.54 23.77 -4.46
N VAL A 177 5.67 24.30 -3.64
CA VAL A 177 4.22 24.13 -3.74
C VAL A 177 3.71 24.86 -5.01
N LEU A 178 2.73 24.29 -5.72
CA LEU A 178 2.17 24.92 -6.91
C LEU A 178 1.54 26.31 -6.62
N SER A 179 1.41 27.10 -7.67
CA SER A 179 0.91 28.48 -7.58
C SER A 179 -0.59 28.60 -7.40
N GLU A 180 -1.36 27.56 -7.76
CA GLU A 180 -2.82 27.59 -7.71
C GLU A 180 -3.37 26.26 -7.18
N ASP A 181 -4.42 26.32 -6.38
CA ASP A 181 -5.18 25.16 -5.88
C ASP A 181 -4.31 24.02 -5.33
N ALA A 182 -3.17 24.36 -4.75
CA ALA A 182 -2.14 23.39 -4.40
C ALA A 182 -2.50 22.50 -3.22
N THR A 183 -3.29 23.01 -2.27
CA THR A 183 -3.58 22.30 -1.04
C THR A 183 -5.05 21.98 -0.89
N LYS A 184 -5.39 20.69 -0.68
CA LYS A 184 -6.75 20.22 -0.46
C LYS A 184 -6.82 19.28 0.74
N VAL A 185 -7.99 19.22 1.37
CA VAL A 185 -8.26 18.26 2.45
C VAL A 185 -8.78 16.97 1.85
N GLY A 186 -8.20 15.85 2.25
CA GLY A 186 -8.63 14.52 1.88
C GLY A 186 -8.77 13.62 3.10
N SER A 187 -9.06 12.36 2.85
CA SER A 187 -9.02 11.30 3.86
C SER A 187 -8.24 10.10 3.33
N SER A 188 -7.67 9.33 4.23
CA SER A 188 -6.97 8.10 3.86
C SER A 188 -7.52 6.90 4.62
N ALA A 189 -7.54 5.76 3.95
CA ALA A 189 -7.79 4.47 4.56
C ALA A 189 -6.55 3.59 4.36
N GLY A 190 -6.09 2.97 5.42
CA GLY A 190 -4.90 2.13 5.38
C GLY A 190 -5.10 0.78 6.05
N VAL A 191 -4.34 -0.19 5.60
CA VAL A 191 -4.23 -1.52 6.20
C VAL A 191 -2.75 -1.78 6.46
N ASP A 192 -2.40 -2.14 7.68
CA ASP A 192 -1.05 -2.61 8.00
C ASP A 192 -0.86 -4.08 7.61
N HIS A 193 0.40 -4.53 7.63
CA HIS A 193 0.74 -5.92 7.37
C HIS A 193 -0.07 -6.88 8.23
N GLY A 194 -0.69 -7.88 7.60
CA GLY A 194 -1.49 -8.90 8.25
C GLY A 194 -1.64 -10.16 7.44
N VAL A 195 -2.26 -11.19 8.01
CA VAL A 195 -2.58 -12.46 7.35
C VAL A 195 -4.09 -12.66 7.39
N TYR A 196 -4.68 -12.88 6.23
CA TYR A 196 -6.11 -13.08 6.06
C TYR A 196 -6.39 -14.49 5.55
N PHE A 197 -7.47 -15.09 6.03
CA PHE A 197 -7.96 -16.36 5.50
C PHE A 197 -8.92 -16.10 4.35
N LEU A 198 -8.53 -16.50 3.13
CA LEU A 198 -9.31 -16.31 1.91
C LEU A 198 -9.33 -17.60 1.10
N ARG A 199 -10.53 -18.11 0.82
CA ARG A 199 -10.75 -19.26 -0.06
C ARG A 199 -9.89 -20.47 0.28
N GLY A 200 -9.78 -20.77 1.57
CA GLY A 200 -9.02 -21.93 2.03
C GLY A 200 -7.51 -21.73 2.14
N THR A 201 -7.03 -20.52 1.94
CA THR A 201 -5.60 -20.18 2.02
C THR A 201 -5.34 -19.00 2.93
N PHE A 202 -4.13 -18.93 3.48
CA PHE A 202 -3.65 -17.80 4.26
C PHE A 202 -2.89 -16.85 3.34
N VAL A 203 -3.41 -15.64 3.19
CA VAL A 203 -2.85 -14.61 2.31
C VAL A 203 -2.17 -13.54 3.14
N ASN A 204 -0.88 -13.32 2.88
CA ASN A 204 -0.15 -12.20 3.44
C ASN A 204 -0.55 -10.91 2.71
N VAL A 205 -1.00 -9.92 3.45
CA VAL A 205 -1.31 -8.58 2.95
C VAL A 205 -0.23 -7.63 3.43
N SER A 206 0.42 -6.97 2.50
CA SER A 206 1.40 -5.91 2.80
C SER A 206 0.69 -4.63 3.20
N LYS A 207 1.41 -3.77 3.93
CA LYS A 207 0.91 -2.44 4.26
C LYS A 207 0.53 -1.69 2.99
N SER A 208 -0.69 -1.17 2.96
CA SER A 208 -1.20 -0.35 1.87
C SER A 208 -2.02 0.81 2.43
N VAL A 209 -1.90 1.97 1.78
CA VAL A 209 -2.67 3.16 2.12
C VAL A 209 -3.29 3.69 0.84
N VAL A 210 -4.61 3.88 0.88
CA VAL A 210 -5.36 4.50 -0.20
C VAL A 210 -5.82 5.87 0.27
N VAL A 211 -5.54 6.89 -0.53
CA VAL A 211 -6.01 8.24 -0.27
C VAL A 211 -7.33 8.43 -1.02
N LEU A 212 -8.31 8.92 -0.31
CA LEU A 212 -9.66 9.14 -0.81
C LEU A 212 -9.83 10.63 -1.07
N GLU A 213 -9.94 11.00 -2.34
CA GLU A 213 -10.22 12.38 -2.72
C GLU A 213 -11.71 12.69 -2.58
N PRO A 214 -12.08 13.89 -2.13
CA PRO A 214 -13.47 14.30 -2.06
C PRO A 214 -13.99 14.73 -3.45
N TYR A 215 -14.34 13.76 -4.30
CA TYR A 215 -14.95 14.04 -5.61
C TYR A 215 -16.36 14.62 -5.53
N SER A 216 -16.97 14.63 -4.35
CA SER A 216 -18.29 15.19 -4.10
C SER A 216 -18.41 15.70 -2.66
N ASN A 217 -19.44 16.54 -2.39
CA ASN A 217 -19.70 17.05 -1.04
C ASN A 217 -20.03 15.96 0.00
N LYS A 218 -20.38 14.75 -0.44
CA LYS A 218 -20.64 13.60 0.41
C LYS A 218 -20.16 12.33 -0.28
N PRO A 219 -18.84 12.12 -0.37
CA PRO A 219 -18.29 10.91 -0.98
C PRO A 219 -18.65 9.68 -0.14
N SER A 220 -19.02 8.60 -0.82
CA SER A 220 -19.24 7.29 -0.21
C SER A 220 -18.38 6.27 -0.93
N TYR A 221 -17.38 5.75 -0.24
CA TYR A 221 -16.46 4.75 -0.78
C TYR A 221 -16.58 3.42 -0.04
N ARG A 222 -16.41 2.35 -0.77
CA ARG A 222 -16.17 1.03 -0.21
C ARG A 222 -14.72 0.67 -0.48
N VAL A 223 -13.90 0.67 0.57
CA VAL A 223 -12.50 0.27 0.50
C VAL A 223 -12.40 -1.20 0.86
N GLY A 224 -11.70 -1.97 0.05
CA GLY A 224 -11.49 -3.40 0.27
C GLY A 224 -10.11 -3.83 -0.21
N LEU A 225 -9.71 -5.02 0.23
CA LEU A 225 -8.50 -5.73 -0.19
C LEU A 225 -8.84 -6.66 -1.35
#